data_fa59ce7f73cbf668251f06c21d532410
#
_entry.id   fa59ce7f73cbf668251f06c21d532410
#
_cell.length_a   1.000
_cell.length_b   1.000
_cell.length_c   1.000
_cell.angle_alpha   90.00
_cell.angle_beta   90.00
_cell.angle_gamma   90.00
#
_symmetry.space_group_name_H-M   'P 1'
#
loop_
_entity.id
_entity.type
_entity.pdbx_description
1 polymer ?
#
loop_
_entity_poly.entity_id
_entity_poly.type
_entity_poly.pdbx_seq_one_letter_code
_entity_poly.pdbx_strand_id
1 'polypeptide(L)'
;IYNMYNYDMKKALPLTKTKTFFADLNSSLGKISKTEFKNLKELAHVYKVTFASEVRDMLVYLDKNNKIGGLQITYHKPENLQVIERNTTKMILPFHEEWFVFWGGTTEDQNYHVAHENQKYAYDILIMKDGVSFTGDPKNNESYFAFGKEIIAPCDAKVVKVITGVEDNIPGALNPEQLTGNTIVLETSNKEYILFAHLKHQSIVVREGQFIRQGALLAQCGNSGNTSEPHLHLSLQNTLDMNIATGGKLYFEKILVNGELQRVYLPVKGDVVKNIGR
;
A
#
# COMPACT_ATOMS: atom_id res chain seq x y z
N ILE A 1 22.78 21.74 17.19
CA ILE A 1 21.63 22.05 16.35
C ILE A 1 20.62 22.98 17.03
N TYR A 2 20.29 22.80 18.33
CA TYR A 2 19.30 23.61 19.06
C TYR A 2 19.56 25.11 19.00
N ASN A 3 20.82 25.53 19.06
CA ASN A 3 21.21 26.95 18.94
C ASN A 3 21.00 27.53 17.54
N MET A 4 20.80 26.70 16.56
CA MET A 4 20.47 27.09 15.16
C MET A 4 18.98 27.30 14.96
N TYR A 5 18.13 26.88 15.92
CA TYR A 5 16.68 27.04 15.81
C TYR A 5 16.29 28.51 15.97
N ASN A 6 15.27 28.93 15.21
CA ASN A 6 14.60 30.20 15.44
C ASN A 6 13.70 30.13 16.71
N TYR A 7 13.04 31.22 17.03
CA TYR A 7 12.19 31.33 18.22
C TYR A 7 11.04 30.32 18.21
N ASP A 8 10.31 30.21 17.11
CA ASP A 8 9.13 29.34 16.98
C ASP A 8 9.53 27.86 17.04
N MET A 9 10.62 27.48 16.37
CA MET A 9 11.13 26.11 16.41
C MET A 9 11.62 25.76 17.85
N LYS A 10 12.23 26.66 18.60
CA LYS A 10 12.60 26.41 20.01
C LYS A 10 11.38 26.21 20.89
N LYS A 11 10.28 26.90 20.60
CA LYS A 11 9.01 26.73 21.31
C LYS A 11 8.34 25.42 20.96
N ALA A 12 8.29 25.02 19.68
CA ALA A 12 7.69 23.80 19.22
C ALA A 12 8.51 22.56 19.63
N LEU A 13 9.85 22.66 19.56
CA LEU A 13 10.78 21.59 19.91
C LEU A 13 11.83 22.08 20.92
N PRO A 14 11.50 22.19 22.23
CA PRO A 14 12.39 22.59 23.31
C PRO A 14 13.61 21.67 23.42
N LEU A 15 14.68 22.13 24.09
CA LEU A 15 15.97 21.42 24.19
C LEU A 15 15.83 19.95 24.62
N THR A 16 14.97 19.68 25.61
CA THR A 16 14.71 18.29 26.06
C THR A 16 14.12 17.44 24.94
N LYS A 17 13.05 17.91 24.29
CA LYS A 17 12.42 17.23 23.15
C LYS A 17 13.38 17.08 21.96
N THR A 18 14.22 18.11 21.70
CA THR A 18 15.27 18.01 20.67
C THR A 18 16.23 16.87 20.96
N LYS A 19 16.71 16.75 22.21
CA LYS A 19 17.62 15.67 22.61
C LYS A 19 16.97 14.30 22.44
N THR A 20 15.73 14.13 22.90
CA THR A 20 14.97 12.88 22.75
C THR A 20 14.81 12.54 21.27
N PHE A 21 14.32 13.47 20.44
CA PHE A 21 14.15 13.25 19.00
C PHE A 21 15.42 12.73 18.31
N PHE A 22 16.58 13.35 18.55
CA PHE A 22 17.83 12.88 17.94
C PHE A 22 18.38 11.58 18.57
N ALA A 23 18.09 11.33 19.85
CA ALA A 23 18.42 10.06 20.49
C ALA A 23 17.59 8.91 19.89
N ASP A 24 16.29 9.10 19.74
CA ASP A 24 15.37 8.12 19.13
C ASP A 24 15.75 7.86 17.67
N LEU A 25 16.07 8.93 16.92
CA LEU A 25 16.54 8.82 15.55
C LEU A 25 17.83 7.99 15.45
N ASN A 26 18.79 8.27 16.33
CA ASN A 26 20.04 7.50 16.37
C ASN A 26 19.84 6.05 16.85
N SER A 27 18.90 5.82 17.77
CA SER A 27 18.54 4.47 18.21
C SER A 27 17.90 3.65 17.11
N SER A 28 17.02 4.26 16.32
CA SER A 28 16.26 3.60 15.24
C SER A 28 17.07 3.41 13.96
N LEU A 29 17.81 4.44 13.54
CA LEU A 29 18.51 4.47 12.25
C LEU A 29 20.03 4.30 12.36
N GLY A 30 20.58 4.41 13.56
CA GLY A 30 22.02 4.39 13.82
C GLY A 30 22.69 5.73 13.48
N LYS A 31 24.02 5.72 13.51
CA LYS A 31 24.85 6.92 13.27
C LYS A 31 24.76 7.38 11.82
N ILE A 32 24.79 8.69 11.61
CA ILE A 32 24.94 9.30 10.29
C ILE A 32 26.38 9.07 9.82
N SER A 33 26.53 8.49 8.63
CA SER A 33 27.82 8.25 7.97
C SER A 33 28.10 9.24 6.85
N LYS A 34 27.04 9.77 6.19
CA LYS A 34 27.17 10.71 5.07
C LYS A 34 25.97 11.65 5.01
N THR A 35 26.22 12.90 4.59
CA THR A 35 25.19 13.89 4.30
C THR A 35 25.52 14.59 2.99
N GLU A 36 24.56 14.65 2.07
CA GLU A 36 24.72 15.27 0.75
C GLU A 36 23.57 16.24 0.50
N PHE A 37 23.89 17.51 0.20
CA PHE A 37 22.87 18.45 -0.28
C PHE A 37 22.37 18.02 -1.66
N LYS A 38 21.06 17.93 -1.83
CA LYS A 38 20.41 17.53 -3.09
C LYS A 38 19.90 18.73 -3.87
N ASN A 39 18.99 19.45 -3.30
CA ASN A 39 18.34 20.59 -3.95
C ASN A 39 17.59 21.46 -2.92
N LEU A 40 17.02 22.55 -3.43
CA LEU A 40 16.03 23.37 -2.73
C LEU A 40 14.65 22.99 -3.31
N LYS A 41 13.77 22.50 -2.45
CA LYS A 41 12.37 22.18 -2.80
C LYS A 41 11.46 23.13 -2.03
N GLU A 42 10.79 24.03 -2.77
CA GLU A 42 10.02 25.11 -2.16
C GLU A 42 10.90 25.96 -1.24
N LEU A 43 10.72 25.88 0.08
CA LEU A 43 11.51 26.58 1.09
C LEU A 43 12.42 25.64 1.89
N ALA A 44 12.49 24.37 1.55
CA ALA A 44 13.27 23.37 2.25
C ALA A 44 14.59 23.06 1.54
N HIS A 45 15.69 23.11 2.29
CA HIS A 45 16.97 22.53 1.87
C HIS A 45 16.90 21.03 2.09
N VAL A 46 16.94 20.24 0.99
CA VAL A 46 16.84 18.79 1.03
C VAL A 46 18.23 18.19 1.08
N TYR A 47 18.47 17.37 2.09
CA TYR A 47 19.70 16.61 2.27
C TYR A 47 19.42 15.12 2.22
N LYS A 48 20.16 14.37 1.41
CA LYS A 48 20.24 12.92 1.50
C LYS A 48 21.15 12.56 2.67
N VAL A 49 20.63 11.85 3.66
CA VAL A 49 21.33 11.47 4.87
C VAL A 49 21.43 9.94 4.94
N THR A 50 22.67 9.43 4.91
CA THR A 50 22.95 8.01 5.04
C THR A 50 23.17 7.68 6.51
N PHE A 51 22.24 6.93 7.10
CA PHE A 51 22.35 6.34 8.41
C PHE A 51 22.98 4.93 8.33
N ALA A 52 23.26 4.33 9.46
CA ALA A 52 23.83 2.98 9.50
C ALA A 52 22.85 1.92 8.94
N SER A 53 21.55 2.07 9.19
CA SER A 53 20.52 1.13 8.75
C SER A 53 19.93 1.45 7.37
N GLU A 54 19.77 2.74 7.04
CA GLU A 54 19.08 3.16 5.81
C GLU A 54 19.39 4.60 5.39
N VAL A 55 18.87 5.00 4.24
CA VAL A 55 18.97 6.37 3.71
C VAL A 55 17.65 7.10 3.90
N ARG A 56 17.73 8.36 4.36
CA ARG A 56 16.57 9.27 4.52
C ARG A 56 16.82 10.59 3.83
N ASP A 57 15.74 11.30 3.51
CA ASP A 57 15.81 12.70 3.13
C ASP A 57 15.49 13.57 4.35
N MET A 58 16.37 14.53 4.65
CA MET A 58 16.17 15.52 5.70
C MET A 58 15.86 16.87 5.05
N LEU A 59 14.71 17.39 5.33
CA LEU A 59 14.25 18.70 4.89
C LEU A 59 14.49 19.71 6.01
N VAL A 60 15.28 20.75 5.72
CA VAL A 60 15.62 21.82 6.65
C VAL A 60 15.02 23.12 6.13
N TYR A 61 14.06 23.67 6.85
CA TYR A 61 13.42 24.93 6.52
C TYR A 61 14.14 26.06 7.25
N LEU A 62 14.69 27.03 6.50
CA LEU A 62 15.38 28.17 7.07
C LEU A 62 14.50 29.42 6.99
N ASP A 63 14.55 30.25 8.04
CA ASP A 63 13.94 31.57 8.02
C ASP A 63 14.88 32.60 7.32
N LYS A 64 14.41 33.85 7.20
CA LYS A 64 15.15 34.97 6.60
C LYS A 64 16.49 35.29 7.26
N ASN A 65 16.72 34.81 8.48
CA ASN A 65 17.95 34.97 9.25
C ASN A 65 18.84 33.72 9.22
N ASN A 66 18.58 32.77 8.32
CA ASN A 66 19.24 31.47 8.22
C ASN A 66 19.13 30.64 9.52
N LYS A 67 18.05 30.81 10.29
CA LYS A 67 17.75 29.96 11.43
C LYS A 67 16.77 28.87 11.06
N ILE A 68 16.92 27.70 11.66
CA ILE A 68 16.05 26.55 11.41
C ILE A 68 14.66 26.83 11.99
N GLY A 69 13.67 26.93 11.12
CA GLY A 69 12.25 27.08 11.45
C GLY A 69 11.47 25.77 11.37
N GLY A 70 12.04 24.73 10.76
CA GLY A 70 11.43 23.42 10.65
C GLY A 70 12.42 22.34 10.26
N LEU A 71 12.15 21.12 10.70
CA LEU A 71 12.87 19.91 10.35
C LEU A 71 11.87 18.81 10.02
N GLN A 72 12.09 18.10 8.92
CA GLN A 72 11.32 16.92 8.56
C GLN A 72 12.26 15.83 8.08
N ILE A 73 11.98 14.59 8.43
CA ILE A 73 12.71 13.40 7.94
C ILE A 73 11.72 12.53 7.20
N THR A 74 12.05 12.21 5.96
CA THR A 74 11.21 11.39 5.08
C THR A 74 12.00 10.23 4.52
N TYR A 75 11.31 9.25 3.94
CA TYR A 75 11.95 8.18 3.21
C TYR A 75 12.64 8.73 1.96
N HIS A 76 13.85 8.22 1.68
CA HIS A 76 14.59 8.60 0.47
C HIS A 76 14.06 7.83 -0.73
N LYS A 77 13.51 8.55 -1.73
CA LYS A 77 13.08 7.97 -2.99
C LYS A 77 14.24 8.03 -4.00
N PRO A 78 14.79 6.86 -4.43
CA PRO A 78 15.84 6.83 -5.43
C PRO A 78 15.44 7.48 -6.75
N GLU A 79 16.34 8.23 -7.38
CA GLU A 79 16.06 8.91 -8.66
C GLU A 79 15.81 7.94 -9.83
N ASN A 80 16.37 6.73 -9.75
CA ASN A 80 16.25 5.67 -10.76
C ASN A 80 15.14 4.66 -10.46
N LEU A 81 14.21 4.99 -9.55
CA LEU A 81 13.08 4.12 -9.28
C LEU A 81 12.21 4.00 -10.54
N GLN A 82 11.89 2.76 -10.91
CA GLN A 82 11.07 2.49 -12.09
C GLN A 82 9.73 3.22 -11.99
N VAL A 83 9.32 3.87 -13.06
CA VAL A 83 7.97 4.43 -13.18
C VAL A 83 7.07 3.39 -13.84
N ILE A 84 5.99 3.02 -13.16
CA ILE A 84 4.98 2.09 -13.69
C ILE A 84 3.67 2.86 -13.84
N GLU A 85 3.32 3.22 -15.08
CA GLU A 85 1.99 3.79 -15.34
C GLU A 85 0.89 2.73 -15.25
N ARG A 86 1.19 1.53 -15.78
CA ARG A 86 0.28 0.37 -15.78
C ARG A 86 1.09 -0.93 -15.86
N ASN A 87 0.43 -2.05 -15.52
CA ASN A 87 1.05 -3.37 -15.72
C ASN A 87 1.29 -3.66 -17.22
N THR A 88 2.41 -4.32 -17.47
CA THR A 88 2.76 -4.94 -18.76
C THR A 88 2.52 -6.46 -18.73
N THR A 89 2.59 -7.05 -17.55
CA THR A 89 2.25 -8.46 -17.33
C THR A 89 0.75 -8.66 -17.51
N LYS A 90 0.38 -9.65 -18.31
CA LYS A 90 -1.02 -10.05 -18.51
C LYS A 90 -1.56 -10.71 -17.27
N MET A 91 -2.73 -10.26 -16.80
CA MET A 91 -3.32 -10.70 -15.54
C MET A 91 -4.78 -11.10 -15.71
N ILE A 92 -5.19 -12.10 -14.95
CA ILE A 92 -6.59 -12.42 -14.68
C ILE A 92 -7.01 -11.77 -13.36
N LEU A 93 -8.31 -11.71 -13.06
CA LEU A 93 -8.78 -11.31 -11.74
C LEU A 93 -8.31 -12.32 -10.68
N PRO A 94 -7.96 -11.88 -9.46
CA PRO A 94 -7.38 -12.74 -8.43
C PRO A 94 -8.43 -13.55 -7.62
N PHE A 95 -9.55 -13.90 -8.22
CA PHE A 95 -10.65 -14.67 -7.61
C PHE A 95 -11.46 -15.42 -8.66
N HIS A 96 -12.32 -16.34 -8.23
CA HIS A 96 -13.12 -17.19 -9.12
C HIS A 96 -14.53 -16.67 -9.36
N GLU A 97 -15.18 -16.17 -8.29
CA GLU A 97 -16.57 -15.73 -8.37
C GLU A 97 -16.69 -14.32 -8.98
N GLU A 98 -17.90 -13.80 -8.99
CA GLU A 98 -18.22 -12.45 -9.37
C GLU A 98 -18.05 -11.52 -8.17
N TRP A 99 -17.30 -10.41 -8.36
CA TRP A 99 -17.01 -9.43 -7.33
C TRP A 99 -17.36 -8.02 -7.80
N PHE A 100 -17.69 -7.16 -6.83
CA PHE A 100 -18.05 -5.76 -7.03
C PHE A 100 -16.86 -4.85 -6.71
N VAL A 101 -16.56 -3.89 -7.57
CA VAL A 101 -15.52 -2.89 -7.37
C VAL A 101 -16.10 -1.73 -6.55
N PHE A 102 -15.81 -1.72 -5.26
CA PHE A 102 -16.27 -0.68 -4.34
C PHE A 102 -15.46 0.61 -4.53
N TRP A 103 -14.13 0.49 -4.62
CA TRP A 103 -13.21 1.55 -5.04
C TRP A 103 -12.32 1.04 -6.16
N GLY A 104 -12.25 1.83 -7.24
CA GLY A 104 -11.46 1.53 -8.44
C GLY A 104 -11.61 2.64 -9.46
N GLY A 105 -10.67 2.78 -10.38
CA GLY A 105 -10.63 3.86 -11.34
C GLY A 105 -9.52 4.87 -11.08
N THR A 106 -9.53 5.99 -11.81
CA THR A 106 -8.40 6.92 -11.90
C THR A 106 -8.71 8.33 -11.40
N THR A 107 -9.94 8.59 -10.97
CA THR A 107 -10.38 9.88 -10.42
C THR A 107 -10.74 9.75 -8.94
N GLU A 108 -10.69 10.82 -8.18
CA GLU A 108 -11.02 10.83 -6.75
C GLU A 108 -12.47 10.39 -6.47
N ASP A 109 -13.42 10.73 -7.34
CA ASP A 109 -14.83 10.31 -7.21
C ASP A 109 -15.02 8.80 -7.35
N GLN A 110 -14.17 8.16 -8.17
CA GLN A 110 -14.17 6.72 -8.37
C GLN A 110 -13.33 5.97 -7.35
N ASN A 111 -12.29 6.64 -6.79
CA ASN A 111 -11.26 5.96 -6.04
C ASN A 111 -10.49 6.93 -5.13
N TYR A 112 -10.79 6.90 -3.83
CA TYR A 112 -10.09 7.76 -2.86
C TYR A 112 -8.59 7.48 -2.77
N HIS A 113 -8.13 6.29 -3.16
CA HIS A 113 -6.70 5.92 -3.17
C HIS A 113 -5.87 6.81 -4.11
N VAL A 114 -6.50 7.50 -5.05
CA VAL A 114 -5.80 8.43 -5.98
C VAL A 114 -5.07 9.53 -5.22
N ALA A 115 -5.55 9.93 -4.04
CA ALA A 115 -4.90 10.90 -3.17
C ALA A 115 -3.62 10.38 -2.47
N HIS A 116 -3.37 9.07 -2.49
CA HIS A 116 -2.25 8.43 -1.80
C HIS A 116 -1.27 7.82 -2.81
N GLU A 117 -0.04 8.33 -2.86
CA GLU A 117 0.93 7.98 -3.91
C GLU A 117 1.22 6.46 -3.98
N ASN A 118 1.41 5.81 -2.84
CA ASN A 118 1.73 4.37 -2.78
C ASN A 118 0.55 3.44 -3.05
N GLN A 119 -0.68 3.94 -2.93
CA GLN A 119 -1.92 3.19 -3.18
C GLN A 119 -2.66 3.70 -4.42
N LYS A 120 -2.06 4.65 -5.12
CA LYS A 120 -2.67 5.27 -6.29
C LYS A 120 -3.19 4.19 -7.25
N TYR A 121 -4.49 4.26 -7.57
CA TYR A 121 -5.20 3.29 -8.41
C TYR A 121 -5.40 1.88 -7.79
N ALA A 122 -5.21 1.70 -6.49
CA ALA A 122 -5.58 0.47 -5.82
C ALA A 122 -7.08 0.20 -5.93
N TYR A 123 -7.44 -1.06 -5.78
CA TYR A 123 -8.82 -1.52 -5.74
C TYR A 123 -9.20 -1.95 -4.33
N ASP A 124 -10.42 -1.63 -3.90
CA ASP A 124 -11.14 -2.33 -2.84
C ASP A 124 -12.30 -3.07 -3.48
N ILE A 125 -12.26 -4.40 -3.44
CA ILE A 125 -13.18 -5.28 -4.14
C ILE A 125 -13.84 -6.22 -3.14
N LEU A 126 -15.16 -6.32 -3.19
CA LEU A 126 -15.94 -7.15 -2.29
C LEU A 126 -17.09 -7.86 -3.04
N ILE A 127 -17.83 -8.73 -2.36
CA ILE A 127 -18.97 -9.39 -2.96
C ILE A 127 -20.27 -8.73 -2.45
N MET A 128 -21.11 -8.32 -3.38
CA MET A 128 -22.43 -7.76 -3.08
C MET A 128 -23.53 -8.67 -3.61
N LYS A 129 -24.63 -8.77 -2.85
CA LYS A 129 -25.88 -9.42 -3.27
C LYS A 129 -27.03 -8.51 -2.88
N ASP A 130 -27.91 -8.24 -3.80
CA ASP A 130 -29.09 -7.37 -3.59
C ASP A 130 -28.73 -6.00 -2.95
N GLY A 131 -27.56 -5.45 -3.31
CA GLY A 131 -27.09 -4.14 -2.87
C GLY A 131 -26.44 -4.11 -1.48
N VAL A 132 -26.20 -5.27 -0.84
CA VAL A 132 -25.54 -5.38 0.47
C VAL A 132 -24.32 -6.28 0.42
N SER A 133 -23.32 -6.03 1.29
CA SER A 133 -22.07 -6.82 1.38
C SER A 133 -22.17 -7.98 2.37
N PHE A 134 -23.22 -8.05 3.19
CA PHE A 134 -23.42 -9.07 4.23
C PHE A 134 -24.89 -9.43 4.43
N THR A 135 -25.12 -10.52 5.16
CA THR A 135 -26.43 -10.91 5.70
C THR A 135 -26.25 -11.45 7.11
N GLY A 136 -27.16 -11.08 8.02
CA GLY A 136 -27.09 -11.48 9.44
C GLY A 136 -26.43 -10.42 10.32
N ASP A 137 -25.58 -10.83 11.26
CA ASP A 137 -24.95 -9.94 12.22
C ASP A 137 -23.80 -9.12 11.56
N PRO A 138 -23.93 -7.77 11.49
CA PRO A 138 -22.91 -6.91 10.89
C PRO A 138 -21.58 -6.87 11.68
N LYS A 139 -21.54 -7.42 12.90
CA LYS A 139 -20.33 -7.52 13.73
C LYS A 139 -19.61 -8.86 13.58
N ASN A 140 -20.14 -9.77 12.79
CA ASN A 140 -19.54 -11.05 12.51
C ASN A 140 -18.97 -11.09 11.08
N ASN A 141 -17.66 -11.34 10.94
CA ASN A 141 -17.00 -11.46 9.64
C ASN A 141 -17.64 -12.53 8.74
N GLU A 142 -18.09 -13.67 9.32
CA GLU A 142 -18.72 -14.76 8.57
C GLU A 142 -20.08 -14.36 7.95
N SER A 143 -20.65 -13.22 8.35
CA SER A 143 -21.85 -12.65 7.74
C SER A 143 -21.58 -12.00 6.38
N TYR A 144 -20.31 -11.63 6.10
CA TYR A 144 -19.91 -10.93 4.88
C TYR A 144 -19.59 -11.91 3.74
N PHE A 145 -20.13 -11.65 2.56
CA PHE A 145 -20.03 -12.57 1.42
C PHE A 145 -18.60 -12.73 0.90
N ALA A 146 -17.75 -11.73 1.07
CA ALA A 146 -16.35 -11.78 0.66
C ALA A 146 -15.45 -12.52 1.65
N PHE A 147 -15.83 -12.60 2.95
CA PHE A 147 -15.00 -13.23 3.95
C PHE A 147 -14.75 -14.71 3.68
N GLY A 148 -13.51 -15.15 3.79
CA GLY A 148 -13.12 -16.54 3.55
C GLY A 148 -13.09 -16.96 2.08
N LYS A 149 -13.38 -16.07 1.13
CA LYS A 149 -13.29 -16.37 -0.31
C LYS A 149 -11.85 -16.51 -0.78
N GLU A 150 -11.62 -17.46 -1.66
CA GLU A 150 -10.28 -17.75 -2.19
C GLU A 150 -9.72 -16.59 -3.00
N ILE A 151 -8.47 -16.25 -2.71
CA ILE A 151 -7.65 -15.30 -3.46
C ILE A 151 -6.56 -16.06 -4.18
N ILE A 152 -6.49 -15.91 -5.50
CA ILE A 152 -5.58 -16.64 -6.39
C ILE A 152 -4.57 -15.71 -7.06
N ALA A 153 -3.48 -16.27 -7.54
CA ALA A 153 -2.45 -15.54 -8.27
C ALA A 153 -2.98 -15.05 -9.64
N PRO A 154 -2.92 -13.74 -9.95
CA PRO A 154 -3.41 -13.19 -11.21
C PRO A 154 -2.48 -13.51 -12.40
N CYS A 155 -1.24 -13.86 -12.14
CA CYS A 155 -0.21 -14.20 -13.13
C CYS A 155 0.86 -15.10 -12.52
N ASP A 156 1.78 -15.60 -13.35
CA ASP A 156 3.01 -16.24 -12.88
C ASP A 156 3.87 -15.18 -12.19
N ALA A 157 4.33 -15.45 -10.95
CA ALA A 157 5.09 -14.49 -10.16
C ALA A 157 5.90 -15.15 -9.04
N LYS A 158 6.80 -14.39 -8.44
CA LYS A 158 7.52 -14.77 -7.22
C LYS A 158 6.89 -14.09 -6.01
N VAL A 159 6.66 -14.83 -4.93
CA VAL A 159 6.28 -14.26 -3.63
C VAL A 159 7.50 -13.57 -3.03
N VAL A 160 7.45 -12.26 -2.82
CA VAL A 160 8.58 -11.48 -2.32
C VAL A 160 8.37 -10.93 -0.91
N LYS A 161 7.11 -10.89 -0.44
CA LYS A 161 6.75 -10.48 0.92
C LYS A 161 5.55 -11.25 1.41
N VAL A 162 5.60 -11.66 2.69
CA VAL A 162 4.46 -12.21 3.43
C VAL A 162 4.43 -11.57 4.81
N ILE A 163 3.29 -10.99 5.17
CA ILE A 163 2.97 -10.54 6.53
C ILE A 163 1.81 -11.40 7.01
N THR A 164 1.95 -12.00 8.19
CA THR A 164 0.95 -12.90 8.77
C THR A 164 0.87 -12.73 10.28
N GLY A 165 -0.17 -13.28 10.91
CA GLY A 165 -0.35 -13.23 12.36
C GLY A 165 -1.18 -12.03 12.84
N VAL A 166 -1.77 -11.25 11.93
CA VAL A 166 -2.70 -10.18 12.28
C VAL A 166 -4.11 -10.76 12.34
N GLU A 167 -4.78 -10.63 13.49
CA GLU A 167 -6.16 -11.08 13.67
C GLU A 167 -7.12 -10.30 12.77
N ASP A 168 -8.21 -10.94 12.35
CA ASP A 168 -9.30 -10.24 11.67
C ASP A 168 -10.04 -9.33 12.65
N ASN A 169 -10.31 -8.10 12.23
CA ASN A 169 -11.06 -7.14 13.04
C ASN A 169 -12.52 -7.58 13.24
N ILE A 170 -13.14 -7.10 14.29
CA ILE A 170 -14.62 -7.06 14.34
C ILE A 170 -15.07 -6.00 13.33
N PRO A 171 -15.98 -6.29 12.39
CA PRO A 171 -16.43 -5.31 11.40
C PRO A 171 -16.84 -3.98 12.00
N GLY A 172 -16.33 -2.88 11.43
CA GLY A 172 -16.44 -1.52 11.93
C GLY A 172 -15.33 -1.07 12.89
N ALA A 173 -14.49 -1.99 13.40
CA ALA A 173 -13.27 -1.63 14.12
C ALA A 173 -12.08 -1.53 13.15
N LEU A 174 -11.20 -0.55 13.35
CA LEU A 174 -10.00 -0.33 12.53
C LEU A 174 -8.75 -0.69 13.34
N ASN A 175 -7.70 -1.14 12.65
CA ASN A 175 -6.39 -1.37 13.24
C ASN A 175 -5.31 -0.54 12.50
N PRO A 176 -5.16 0.76 12.84
CA PRO A 176 -4.23 1.64 12.15
C PRO A 176 -2.75 1.33 12.41
N GLU A 177 -2.43 0.50 13.40
CA GLU A 177 -1.05 0.07 13.68
C GLU A 177 -0.56 -1.01 12.70
N GLN A 178 -1.51 -1.73 12.06
CA GLN A 178 -1.23 -2.81 11.11
C GLN A 178 -1.90 -2.52 9.76
N LEU A 179 -1.49 -1.45 9.09
CA LEU A 179 -2.18 -0.85 7.93
C LEU A 179 -2.69 -1.87 6.91
N THR A 180 -1.84 -2.79 6.44
CA THR A 180 -2.20 -3.77 5.41
C THR A 180 -2.70 -5.10 5.95
N GLY A 181 -2.60 -5.33 7.26
CA GLY A 181 -2.96 -6.62 7.88
C GLY A 181 -2.12 -7.77 7.31
N ASN A 182 -2.72 -8.96 7.23
CA ASN A 182 -2.08 -10.08 6.56
C ASN A 182 -1.96 -9.78 5.07
N THR A 183 -0.74 -9.91 4.54
CA THR A 183 -0.38 -9.34 3.23
C THR A 183 0.48 -10.30 2.44
N ILE A 184 0.27 -10.35 1.14
CA ILE A 184 1.17 -10.99 0.17
C ILE A 184 1.59 -9.94 -0.85
N VAL A 185 2.88 -9.91 -1.21
CA VAL A 185 3.36 -9.16 -2.37
C VAL A 185 4.00 -10.12 -3.35
N LEU A 186 3.54 -10.06 -4.58
CA LEU A 186 4.06 -10.80 -5.73
C LEU A 186 4.93 -9.90 -6.59
N GLU A 187 6.07 -10.41 -7.04
CA GLU A 187 6.94 -9.75 -8.03
C GLU A 187 6.83 -10.49 -9.37
N THR A 188 6.44 -9.78 -10.41
CA THR A 188 6.42 -10.31 -11.79
C THR A 188 7.82 -10.29 -12.41
N SER A 189 8.00 -10.97 -13.54
CA SER A 189 9.25 -10.91 -14.33
C SER A 189 9.57 -9.49 -14.82
N ASN A 190 8.58 -8.61 -14.91
CA ASN A 190 8.71 -7.21 -15.33
C ASN A 190 8.99 -6.26 -14.16
N LYS A 191 9.29 -6.79 -12.96
CA LYS A 191 9.51 -5.99 -11.75
C LYS A 191 8.32 -5.13 -11.35
N GLU A 192 7.14 -5.65 -11.57
CA GLU A 192 5.87 -5.12 -11.09
C GLU A 192 5.52 -5.82 -9.78
N TYR A 193 5.12 -5.06 -8.76
CA TYR A 193 4.79 -5.59 -7.44
C TYR A 193 3.28 -5.52 -7.23
N ILE A 194 2.67 -6.68 -7.01
CA ILE A 194 1.22 -6.80 -6.80
C ILE A 194 0.99 -7.09 -5.31
N LEU A 195 0.35 -6.18 -4.63
CA LEU A 195 0.06 -6.28 -3.21
C LEU A 195 -1.38 -6.71 -2.99
N PHE A 196 -1.57 -7.71 -2.14
CA PHE A 196 -2.85 -8.22 -1.63
C PHE A 196 -2.89 -7.96 -0.14
N ALA A 197 -3.83 -7.16 0.33
CA ALA A 197 -3.96 -6.81 1.74
C ALA A 197 -5.29 -7.28 2.34
N HIS A 198 -5.38 -7.13 3.67
CA HIS A 198 -6.53 -7.51 4.49
C HIS A 198 -6.90 -8.99 4.42
N LEU A 199 -5.91 -9.85 4.12
CA LEU A 199 -6.12 -11.29 4.01
C LEU A 199 -6.53 -11.89 5.36
N LYS A 200 -7.34 -12.96 5.32
CA LYS A 200 -7.87 -13.65 6.50
C LYS A 200 -6.74 -14.22 7.36
N HIS A 201 -6.87 -14.07 8.67
CA HIS A 201 -5.93 -14.63 9.63
C HIS A 201 -5.74 -16.14 9.38
N GLN A 202 -4.47 -16.58 9.39
CA GLN A 202 -4.05 -17.99 9.19
C GLN A 202 -4.45 -18.61 7.82
N SER A 203 -4.83 -17.82 6.82
CA SER A 203 -5.25 -18.35 5.52
C SER A 203 -4.16 -18.37 4.45
N ILE A 204 -3.03 -17.69 4.66
CA ILE A 204 -1.93 -17.62 3.68
C ILE A 204 -1.28 -19.00 3.54
N VAL A 205 -1.22 -19.52 2.30
CA VAL A 205 -0.66 -20.86 1.99
C VAL A 205 0.65 -20.81 1.22
N VAL A 206 1.16 -19.60 0.94
CA VAL A 206 2.42 -19.38 0.21
C VAL A 206 3.49 -18.81 1.14
N ARG A 207 4.77 -18.86 0.72
CA ARG A 207 5.92 -18.36 1.48
C ARG A 207 6.83 -17.48 0.62
N GLU A 208 7.56 -16.58 1.25
CA GLU A 208 8.56 -15.76 0.58
C GLU A 208 9.59 -16.63 -0.16
N GLY A 209 9.97 -16.17 -1.36
CA GLY A 209 10.87 -16.88 -2.27
C GLY A 209 10.19 -17.91 -3.17
N GLN A 210 8.94 -18.30 -2.90
CA GLN A 210 8.20 -19.27 -3.70
C GLN A 210 7.83 -18.67 -5.06
N PHE A 211 8.02 -19.43 -6.14
CA PHE A 211 7.46 -19.14 -7.45
C PHE A 211 6.08 -19.79 -7.56
N ILE A 212 5.11 -19.03 -8.00
CA ILE A 212 3.72 -19.46 -8.15
C ILE A 212 3.25 -19.30 -9.60
N ARG A 213 2.29 -20.13 -10.00
CA ARG A 213 1.62 -20.06 -11.30
C ARG A 213 0.32 -19.28 -11.21
N GLN A 214 -0.08 -18.67 -12.32
CA GLN A 214 -1.40 -18.07 -12.47
C GLN A 214 -2.50 -19.05 -12.04
N GLY A 215 -3.44 -18.60 -11.23
CA GLY A 215 -4.55 -19.38 -10.71
C GLY A 215 -4.22 -20.19 -9.45
N ALA A 216 -2.97 -20.19 -8.97
CA ALA A 216 -2.62 -20.85 -7.70
C ALA A 216 -3.26 -20.12 -6.50
N LEU A 217 -3.75 -20.89 -5.53
CA LEU A 217 -4.28 -20.35 -4.28
C LEU A 217 -3.18 -19.61 -3.51
N LEU A 218 -3.49 -18.41 -3.04
CA LEU A 218 -2.63 -17.57 -2.21
C LEU A 218 -3.07 -17.54 -0.75
N ALA A 219 -4.35 -17.23 -0.53
CA ALA A 219 -4.96 -17.00 0.77
C ALA A 219 -6.49 -16.95 0.63
N GLN A 220 -7.15 -16.50 1.69
CA GLN A 220 -8.55 -16.12 1.68
C GLN A 220 -8.72 -14.63 1.99
N CYS A 221 -9.77 -14.01 1.45
CA CYS A 221 -10.19 -12.66 1.78
C CYS A 221 -10.58 -12.57 3.25
N GLY A 222 -10.11 -11.55 3.95
CA GLY A 222 -10.33 -11.35 5.38
C GLY A 222 -10.69 -9.91 5.72
N ASN A 223 -10.46 -9.54 6.98
CA ASN A 223 -10.72 -8.22 7.55
C ASN A 223 -9.59 -7.79 8.49
N SER A 224 -8.34 -8.15 8.18
CA SER A 224 -7.19 -7.84 9.03
C SER A 224 -6.56 -6.49 8.67
N GLY A 225 -6.08 -5.76 9.68
CA GLY A 225 -5.41 -4.48 9.49
C GLY A 225 -6.36 -3.26 9.49
N ASN A 226 -6.03 -2.21 8.76
CA ASN A 226 -6.81 -0.96 8.76
C ASN A 226 -7.97 -1.02 7.76
N THR A 227 -8.93 -1.86 8.06
CA THR A 227 -10.12 -2.13 7.24
C THR A 227 -11.36 -2.21 8.13
N SER A 228 -12.50 -1.73 7.63
CA SER A 228 -13.77 -1.69 8.36
C SER A 228 -14.69 -2.89 8.08
N GLU A 229 -14.48 -3.58 6.94
CA GLU A 229 -15.26 -4.76 6.56
C GLU A 229 -14.46 -5.67 5.61
N PRO A 230 -14.83 -6.96 5.53
CA PRO A 230 -14.14 -7.90 4.64
C PRO A 230 -14.15 -7.48 3.18
N HIS A 231 -12.96 -7.24 2.62
CA HIS A 231 -12.74 -6.94 1.21
C HIS A 231 -11.31 -7.31 0.78
N LEU A 232 -11.06 -7.40 -0.49
CA LEU A 232 -9.72 -7.50 -1.05
C LEU A 232 -9.22 -6.11 -1.42
N HIS A 233 -8.17 -5.63 -0.75
CA HIS A 233 -7.37 -4.51 -1.25
C HIS A 233 -6.28 -5.04 -2.16
N LEU A 234 -6.27 -4.55 -3.42
CA LEU A 234 -5.35 -4.99 -4.47
C LEU A 234 -4.67 -3.79 -5.10
N SER A 235 -3.34 -3.74 -5.10
CA SER A 235 -2.60 -2.64 -5.72
C SER A 235 -1.41 -3.12 -6.55
N LEU A 236 -1.07 -2.34 -7.58
CA LEU A 236 0.16 -2.45 -8.36
C LEU A 236 1.13 -1.39 -7.89
N GLN A 237 2.37 -1.77 -7.60
CA GLN A 237 3.41 -0.86 -7.12
C GLN A 237 4.71 -1.01 -7.93
N ASN A 238 5.49 0.05 -7.99
CA ASN A 238 6.77 0.08 -8.70
C ASN A 238 7.97 -0.41 -7.86
N THR A 239 7.78 -0.66 -6.58
CA THR A 239 8.78 -1.21 -5.65
C THR A 239 8.11 -1.94 -4.50
N LEU A 240 8.87 -2.83 -3.84
CA LEU A 240 8.44 -3.56 -2.65
C LEU A 240 8.30 -2.65 -1.42
N ASP A 241 9.08 -1.58 -1.33
CA ASP A 241 9.02 -0.65 -0.20
C ASP A 241 7.85 0.32 -0.35
N MET A 242 6.78 0.07 0.39
CA MET A 242 5.56 0.89 0.39
C MET A 242 5.78 2.35 0.79
N ASN A 243 6.87 2.66 1.52
CA ASN A 243 7.13 4.04 1.97
C ASN A 243 7.60 4.95 0.84
N ILE A 244 8.11 4.36 -0.24
CA ILE A 244 8.61 5.09 -1.43
C ILE A 244 7.91 4.67 -2.71
N ALA A 245 6.99 3.71 -2.63
CA ALA A 245 6.25 3.19 -3.76
C ALA A 245 5.36 4.26 -4.41
N THR A 246 5.14 4.08 -5.69
CA THR A 246 4.09 4.76 -6.44
C THR A 246 3.19 3.69 -7.06
N GLY A 247 1.88 3.86 -6.88
CA GLY A 247 0.88 2.97 -7.45
C GLY A 247 0.78 3.13 -8.97
N GLY A 248 0.60 2.01 -9.68
CA GLY A 248 0.32 1.94 -11.10
C GLY A 248 -1.11 1.47 -11.38
N LYS A 249 -1.60 1.74 -12.59
CA LYS A 249 -2.91 1.27 -13.04
C LYS A 249 -2.84 -0.23 -13.33
N LEU A 250 -3.73 -1.01 -12.73
CA LEU A 250 -3.79 -2.46 -12.88
C LEU A 250 -4.91 -2.83 -13.85
N TYR A 251 -4.54 -3.31 -15.04
CA TYR A 251 -5.44 -3.78 -16.10
C TYR A 251 -5.51 -5.29 -16.13
N PHE A 252 -6.69 -5.82 -16.46
CA PHE A 252 -6.91 -7.24 -16.64
C PHE A 252 -7.10 -7.57 -18.12
N GLU A 253 -6.49 -8.67 -18.58
CA GLU A 253 -6.37 -9.00 -20.01
C GLU A 253 -7.72 -9.27 -20.68
N LYS A 254 -8.58 -10.06 -20.00
CA LYS A 254 -9.85 -10.50 -20.55
C LYS A 254 -10.80 -10.92 -19.42
N ILE A 255 -11.80 -10.11 -19.16
CA ILE A 255 -12.75 -10.28 -18.06
C ILE A 255 -14.18 -9.99 -18.53
N LEU A 256 -15.16 -10.45 -17.77
CA LEU A 256 -16.54 -9.97 -17.85
C LEU A 256 -16.69 -8.76 -16.93
N VAL A 257 -17.27 -7.70 -17.43
CA VAL A 257 -17.65 -6.49 -16.70
C VAL A 257 -19.13 -6.25 -16.91
N ASN A 258 -19.91 -6.30 -15.85
CA ASN A 258 -21.37 -6.18 -15.91
C ASN A 258 -22.02 -7.16 -16.92
N GLY A 259 -21.43 -8.37 -17.02
CA GLY A 259 -21.86 -9.42 -17.95
C GLY A 259 -21.29 -9.30 -19.36
N GLU A 260 -20.62 -8.21 -19.73
CA GLU A 260 -20.05 -7.98 -21.04
C GLU A 260 -18.53 -8.26 -21.08
N LEU A 261 -18.07 -8.84 -22.20
CA LEU A 261 -16.66 -9.15 -22.40
C LEU A 261 -15.85 -7.89 -22.65
N GLN A 262 -14.87 -7.62 -21.77
CA GLN A 262 -13.89 -6.57 -21.92
C GLN A 262 -12.47 -7.13 -22.10
N ARG A 263 -11.64 -6.41 -22.84
CA ARG A 263 -10.22 -6.74 -23.06
C ARG A 263 -9.33 -5.59 -22.63
N VAL A 264 -8.25 -5.92 -21.92
CA VAL A 264 -7.28 -4.94 -21.39
C VAL A 264 -8.03 -3.82 -20.66
N TYR A 265 -8.83 -4.21 -19.69
CA TYR A 265 -9.75 -3.32 -18.99
C TYR A 265 -9.24 -2.95 -17.60
N LEU A 266 -9.45 -1.71 -17.21
CA LEU A 266 -9.22 -1.17 -15.87
C LEU A 266 -10.59 -1.02 -15.20
N PRO A 267 -10.93 -1.89 -14.24
CA PRO A 267 -12.20 -1.80 -13.52
C PRO A 267 -12.37 -0.45 -12.80
N VAL A 268 -13.60 0.05 -12.79
CA VAL A 268 -13.94 1.29 -12.10
C VAL A 268 -14.99 1.03 -11.02
N LYS A 269 -15.15 1.98 -10.13
CA LYS A 269 -16.19 1.94 -9.08
C LYS A 269 -17.55 1.65 -9.68
N GLY A 270 -18.24 0.67 -9.12
CA GLY A 270 -19.56 0.22 -9.55
C GLY A 270 -19.55 -0.95 -10.54
N ASP A 271 -18.39 -1.32 -11.08
CA ASP A 271 -18.28 -2.51 -11.93
C ASP A 271 -18.49 -3.81 -11.14
N VAL A 272 -19.19 -4.74 -11.79
CA VAL A 272 -19.25 -6.13 -11.36
C VAL A 272 -18.35 -6.94 -12.28
N VAL A 273 -17.32 -7.56 -11.73
CA VAL A 273 -16.23 -8.19 -12.50
C VAL A 273 -16.09 -9.67 -12.24
N LYS A 274 -15.78 -10.43 -13.29
CA LYS A 274 -15.60 -11.89 -13.23
C LYS A 274 -14.60 -12.37 -14.26
N ASN A 275 -13.83 -13.40 -13.91
CA ASN A 275 -13.04 -14.12 -14.90
C ASN A 275 -13.96 -14.83 -15.92
N ILE A 276 -13.51 -14.92 -17.16
CA ILE A 276 -14.18 -15.78 -18.14
C ILE A 276 -13.97 -17.22 -17.68
N GLY A 277 -15.03 -17.99 -17.62
CA GLY A 277 -14.97 -19.41 -17.29
C GLY A 277 -13.96 -20.14 -18.19
N ARG A 278 -13.14 -21.00 -17.57
CA ARG A 278 -12.33 -21.98 -18.29
C ARG A 278 -13.21 -23.12 -18.76
#